data_d465d6a4fcf5499019c6cd2947eb310f
#
_entry.id   d465d6a4fcf5499019c6cd2947eb310f
#
_cell.length_a   1.000
_cell.length_b   1.000
_cell.length_c   1.000
_cell.angle_alpha   90.00
_cell.angle_beta   90.00
_cell.angle_gamma   90.00
#
_symmetry.space_group_name_H-M   'P 1'
#
loop_
_entity.id
_entity.type
_entity.pdbx_description
1 polymer ?
#
loop_
_entity_poly.entity_id
_entity_poly.type
_entity_poly.pdbx_seq_one_letter_code
_entity_poly.pdbx_strand_id
1 'polypeptide(L)'
;MKDENGNPIEPFHTVYVHALVRDKNGQKMSKSKGNVINPLDLIDEYGADALRFTLAIMAAQGRDVKLDTSRIAGYRNFGTKLWNATRFAEMNGMTFDSAFRPEQATQTINRWILTELSKTAEEATRAIESYRFNEAAGALYHFVWHELCDWYLELLKPVFMGEDVAAKAEAQACVAYVLSETYKLLHPFMPFMTEELWTHVGGQGLLCHADWHVPLYRDEEAADEINWLVDLVSGIRSARSEMNVPPSAKAPLIFVGANSKTRERSGRHYPAIERLARVDLARFREGRAKGFRPGDHRRGHRLYSARKSDRRCRRNRAPGEGYRQGRQGHRTFGQEARQREVHRQCRSGSGRNRTRTLCGTEGPARTARRRSDTGFGSWVI
;
A
#
# COMPACT_ATOMS: atom_id res chain seq x y z
N MET A 1 37.82 -26.53 -15.82
CA MET A 1 38.01 -25.98 -17.16
C MET A 1 39.48 -25.49 -17.23
N LYS A 2 40.07 -25.56 -18.41
CA LYS A 2 41.42 -25.02 -18.64
C LYS A 2 41.38 -24.17 -19.90
N ASP A 3 42.15 -23.10 -19.93
CA ASP A 3 42.33 -22.27 -21.11
C ASP A 3 43.14 -23.00 -22.23
N GLU A 4 43.36 -22.33 -23.34
CA GLU A 4 44.16 -22.88 -24.48
C GLU A 4 45.59 -23.16 -24.10
N ASN A 5 46.12 -22.56 -23.00
CA ASN A 5 47.47 -22.73 -22.50
C ASN A 5 47.53 -23.78 -21.35
N GLY A 6 46.41 -24.40 -21.01
CA GLY A 6 46.30 -25.42 -19.98
C GLY A 6 46.17 -24.87 -18.56
N ASN A 7 46.01 -23.57 -18.35
CA ASN A 7 45.80 -22.96 -17.05
C ASN A 7 44.36 -23.17 -16.58
N PRO A 8 44.12 -23.31 -15.25
CA PRO A 8 42.79 -23.39 -14.72
C PRO A 8 42.01 -22.12 -14.99
N ILE A 9 40.80 -22.24 -15.60
CA ILE A 9 39.88 -21.13 -15.76
C ILE A 9 38.92 -21.17 -14.58
N GLU A 10 38.80 -20.05 -13.91
CA GLU A 10 37.82 -19.85 -12.86
C GLU A 10 36.41 -19.85 -13.46
N PRO A 11 35.53 -20.82 -13.11
CA PRO A 11 34.23 -20.96 -13.78
C PRO A 11 33.22 -19.90 -13.38
N PHE A 12 33.43 -19.24 -12.23
CA PHE A 12 32.52 -18.22 -11.69
C PHE A 12 33.30 -17.08 -11.07
N HIS A 13 32.95 -15.84 -11.39
CA HIS A 13 33.54 -14.65 -10.77
C HIS A 13 32.96 -14.35 -9.39
N THR A 14 31.71 -14.77 -9.14
CA THR A 14 30.99 -14.44 -7.91
C THR A 14 30.25 -15.64 -7.38
N VAL A 15 30.33 -15.85 -6.08
CA VAL A 15 29.54 -16.85 -5.34
C VAL A 15 28.57 -16.12 -4.42
N TYR A 16 27.28 -16.24 -4.72
CA TYR A 16 26.21 -15.68 -3.87
C TYR A 16 25.70 -16.75 -2.91
N VAL A 17 25.84 -16.49 -1.60
CA VAL A 17 25.32 -17.37 -0.56
C VAL A 17 23.96 -16.83 -0.10
N HIS A 18 22.89 -17.52 -0.54
CA HIS A 18 21.53 -17.10 -0.21
C HIS A 18 21.12 -17.52 1.21
N ALA A 19 20.05 -16.88 1.73
CA ALA A 19 19.42 -17.23 2.99
C ALA A 19 18.77 -18.62 2.96
N LEU A 20 18.74 -19.32 4.10
CA LEU A 20 18.01 -20.56 4.25
C LEU A 20 16.56 -20.28 4.66
N VAL A 21 15.63 -21.08 4.12
CA VAL A 21 14.22 -20.99 4.48
C VAL A 21 13.93 -21.90 5.68
N ARG A 22 13.33 -21.29 6.72
CA ARG A 22 12.87 -21.95 7.95
C ARG A 22 11.36 -21.85 8.07
N ASP A 23 10.76 -22.65 8.93
CA ASP A 23 9.35 -22.55 9.24
C ASP A 23 9.03 -21.22 9.97
N LYS A 24 7.75 -20.92 10.19
CA LYS A 24 7.27 -19.69 10.86
C LYS A 24 7.86 -19.49 12.26
N ASN A 25 8.26 -20.58 12.92
CA ASN A 25 8.87 -20.56 14.25
C ASN A 25 10.41 -20.41 14.21
N GLY A 26 10.99 -20.36 13.00
CA GLY A 26 12.43 -20.30 12.79
C GLY A 26 13.15 -21.65 12.92
N GLN A 27 12.42 -22.77 12.93
CA GLN A 27 13.01 -24.10 13.00
C GLN A 27 13.43 -24.56 11.61
N LYS A 28 14.52 -25.35 11.56
CA LYS A 28 14.93 -26.04 10.32
C LYS A 28 13.83 -27.00 9.89
N MET A 29 13.43 -26.91 8.63
CA MET A 29 12.45 -27.84 8.04
C MET A 29 13.06 -29.23 7.87
N SER A 30 12.30 -30.27 8.27
CA SER A 30 12.69 -31.66 8.04
C SER A 30 11.45 -32.55 7.93
N LYS A 31 11.54 -33.60 7.11
CA LYS A 31 10.46 -34.57 6.94
C LYS A 31 10.11 -35.25 8.27
N SER A 32 11.11 -35.52 9.12
CA SER A 32 10.93 -36.16 10.43
C SER A 32 10.15 -35.30 11.43
N LYS A 33 10.19 -33.98 11.29
CA LYS A 33 9.43 -33.04 12.12
C LYS A 33 8.03 -32.70 11.56
N GLY A 34 7.75 -33.09 10.32
CA GLY A 34 6.50 -32.79 9.65
C GLY A 34 6.26 -31.30 9.37
N ASN A 35 7.32 -30.45 9.43
CA ASN A 35 7.25 -29.02 9.21
C ASN A 35 7.78 -28.58 7.84
N VAL A 36 7.91 -29.50 6.90
CA VAL A 36 8.31 -29.21 5.52
C VAL A 36 7.15 -28.55 4.80
N ILE A 37 7.41 -27.39 4.23
CA ILE A 37 6.48 -26.68 3.37
C ILE A 37 6.81 -27.05 1.94
N ASN A 38 5.84 -27.62 1.21
CA ASN A 38 6.01 -27.92 -0.21
C ASN A 38 5.75 -26.64 -1.02
N PRO A 39 6.72 -26.16 -1.82
CA PRO A 39 6.54 -24.96 -2.63
C PRO A 39 5.40 -25.06 -3.64
N LEU A 40 5.12 -26.26 -4.17
CA LEU A 40 4.05 -26.45 -5.15
C LEU A 40 2.68 -26.18 -4.55
N ASP A 41 2.43 -26.61 -3.31
CA ASP A 41 1.16 -26.34 -2.62
C ASP A 41 0.96 -24.82 -2.42
N LEU A 42 2.05 -24.09 -2.15
CA LEU A 42 2.01 -22.63 -2.04
C LEU A 42 1.77 -21.93 -3.38
N ILE A 43 2.32 -22.48 -4.46
CA ILE A 43 2.10 -21.97 -5.81
C ILE A 43 0.65 -22.19 -6.23
N ASP A 44 0.07 -23.34 -5.92
CA ASP A 44 -1.33 -23.64 -6.23
C ASP A 44 -2.30 -22.72 -5.46
N GLU A 45 -1.98 -22.39 -4.20
CA GLU A 45 -2.83 -21.56 -3.36
C GLU A 45 -2.65 -20.04 -3.59
N TYR A 46 -1.40 -19.58 -3.72
CA TYR A 46 -1.07 -18.14 -3.74
C TYR A 46 -0.56 -17.62 -5.08
N GLY A 47 -0.17 -18.50 -5.98
CA GLY A 47 0.50 -18.18 -7.24
C GLY A 47 2.03 -18.11 -7.12
N ALA A 48 2.71 -18.42 -8.23
CA ALA A 48 4.16 -18.45 -8.29
C ALA A 48 4.81 -17.09 -7.98
N ASP A 49 4.25 -16.02 -8.53
CA ASP A 49 4.77 -14.66 -8.34
C ASP A 49 4.73 -14.21 -6.88
N ALA A 50 3.65 -14.53 -6.14
CA ALA A 50 3.54 -14.21 -4.73
C ALA A 50 4.61 -14.91 -3.89
N LEU A 51 4.88 -16.20 -4.17
CA LEU A 51 5.95 -16.95 -3.51
C LEU A 51 7.33 -16.40 -3.86
N ARG A 52 7.61 -16.16 -5.16
CA ARG A 52 8.89 -15.61 -5.63
C ARG A 52 9.17 -14.25 -5.00
N PHE A 53 8.21 -13.35 -5.05
CA PHE A 53 8.35 -12.01 -4.46
C PHE A 53 8.55 -12.07 -2.94
N THR A 54 7.81 -12.94 -2.23
CA THR A 54 7.99 -13.17 -0.80
C THR A 54 9.41 -13.60 -0.46
N LEU A 55 9.94 -14.57 -1.19
CA LEU A 55 11.30 -15.06 -0.97
C LEU A 55 12.34 -13.97 -1.26
N ALA A 56 12.19 -13.23 -2.35
CA ALA A 56 13.11 -12.16 -2.71
C ALA A 56 13.14 -11.04 -1.66
N ILE A 57 12.00 -10.51 -1.25
CA ILE A 57 11.93 -9.38 -0.31
C ILE A 57 12.33 -9.76 1.12
N MET A 58 12.24 -11.04 1.48
CA MET A 58 12.63 -11.53 2.80
C MET A 58 14.08 -12.02 2.88
N ALA A 59 14.73 -12.27 1.75
CA ALA A 59 16.06 -12.84 1.68
C ALA A 59 17.16 -11.80 1.90
N ALA A 60 17.22 -11.22 3.10
CA ALA A 60 18.34 -10.38 3.50
C ALA A 60 19.62 -11.25 3.71
N GLN A 61 20.76 -10.75 3.25
CA GLN A 61 22.05 -11.46 3.44
C GLN A 61 22.34 -11.70 4.93
N GLY A 62 22.82 -12.88 5.25
CA GLY A 62 23.21 -13.27 6.62
C GLY A 62 22.05 -13.57 7.56
N ARG A 63 20.81 -13.63 7.08
CA ARG A 63 19.63 -13.98 7.89
C ARG A 63 18.77 -15.04 7.22
N ASP A 64 18.37 -16.06 8.00
CA ASP A 64 17.44 -17.07 7.53
C ASP A 64 16.03 -16.47 7.36
N VAL A 65 15.33 -16.91 6.33
CA VAL A 65 13.95 -16.52 6.03
C VAL A 65 12.99 -17.35 6.87
N LYS A 66 12.22 -16.71 7.75
CA LYS A 66 11.10 -17.37 8.44
C LYS A 66 9.87 -17.27 7.55
N LEU A 67 9.53 -18.36 6.87
CA LEU A 67 8.43 -18.39 5.93
C LEU A 67 7.11 -18.56 6.68
N ASP A 68 6.23 -17.57 6.52
CA ASP A 68 4.85 -17.59 6.99
C ASP A 68 3.92 -17.39 5.80
N THR A 69 2.91 -18.24 5.67
CA THR A 69 1.92 -18.18 4.59
C THR A 69 1.14 -16.87 4.57
N SER A 70 0.94 -16.22 5.73
CA SER A 70 0.30 -14.91 5.81
C SER A 70 1.05 -13.81 5.03
N ARG A 71 2.39 -13.91 4.95
CA ARG A 71 3.21 -12.99 4.16
C ARG A 71 3.04 -13.23 2.67
N ILE A 72 2.95 -14.51 2.25
CA ILE A 72 2.71 -14.86 0.84
C ILE A 72 1.34 -14.32 0.40
N ALA A 73 0.30 -14.48 1.25
CA ALA A 73 -1.01 -13.91 1.01
C ALA A 73 -0.95 -12.37 0.88
N GLY A 74 -0.13 -11.69 1.69
CA GLY A 74 0.11 -10.25 1.58
C GLY A 74 0.68 -9.86 0.22
N TYR A 75 1.66 -10.59 -0.30
CA TYR A 75 2.24 -10.31 -1.62
C TYR A 75 1.37 -10.77 -2.80
N ARG A 76 0.49 -11.76 -2.60
CA ARG A 76 -0.59 -12.02 -3.56
C ARG A 76 -1.51 -10.79 -3.68
N ASN A 77 -1.86 -10.15 -2.57
CA ASN A 77 -2.66 -8.92 -2.57
C ASN A 77 -1.93 -7.76 -3.26
N PHE A 78 -0.59 -7.70 -3.15
CA PHE A 78 0.22 -6.75 -3.90
C PHE A 78 0.06 -6.94 -5.41
N GLY A 79 0.15 -8.18 -5.89
CA GLY A 79 -0.11 -8.50 -7.30
C GLY A 79 -1.54 -8.11 -7.71
N THR A 80 -2.55 -8.43 -6.89
CA THR A 80 -3.93 -8.01 -7.15
C THR A 80 -4.08 -6.49 -7.22
N LYS A 81 -3.35 -5.75 -6.38
CA LYS A 81 -3.37 -4.28 -6.41
C LYS A 81 -2.77 -3.73 -7.71
N LEU A 82 -1.66 -4.30 -8.17
CA LEU A 82 -1.04 -3.94 -9.45
C LEU A 82 -1.98 -4.23 -10.63
N TRP A 83 -2.61 -5.39 -10.65
CA TRP A 83 -3.63 -5.76 -11.62
C TRP A 83 -4.78 -4.74 -11.68
N ASN A 84 -5.31 -4.39 -10.52
CA ASN A 84 -6.40 -3.41 -10.41
C ASN A 84 -5.96 -2.00 -10.84
N ALA A 85 -4.71 -1.63 -10.60
CA ALA A 85 -4.13 -0.36 -11.06
C ALA A 85 -4.11 -0.30 -12.60
N THR A 86 -3.69 -1.38 -13.26
CA THR A 86 -3.73 -1.49 -14.72
C THR A 86 -5.15 -1.38 -15.26
N ARG A 87 -6.08 -2.16 -14.68
CA ARG A 87 -7.49 -2.11 -15.06
C ARG A 87 -8.10 -0.71 -14.89
N PHE A 88 -7.74 -0.02 -13.82
CA PHE A 88 -8.17 1.37 -13.61
C PHE A 88 -7.64 2.29 -14.72
N ALA A 89 -6.38 2.14 -15.10
CA ALA A 89 -5.77 2.94 -16.18
C ALA A 89 -6.46 2.67 -17.53
N GLU A 90 -6.71 1.40 -17.88
CA GLU A 90 -7.45 0.99 -19.08
C GLU A 90 -8.85 1.61 -19.14
N MET A 91 -9.61 1.50 -18.03
CA MET A 91 -10.98 2.06 -17.94
C MET A 91 -11.00 3.58 -18.11
N ASN A 92 -9.88 4.28 -17.85
CA ASN A 92 -9.72 5.71 -18.04
C ASN A 92 -9.05 6.07 -19.37
N GLY A 93 -8.95 5.11 -20.29
CA GLY A 93 -8.46 5.34 -21.65
C GLY A 93 -6.94 5.42 -21.73
N MET A 94 -6.21 4.68 -20.87
CA MET A 94 -4.76 4.53 -20.99
C MET A 94 -4.39 4.21 -22.43
N THR A 95 -3.47 4.96 -22.98
CA THR A 95 -3.01 4.82 -24.37
C THR A 95 -1.51 4.67 -24.39
N PHE A 96 -1.04 3.56 -24.93
CA PHE A 96 0.39 3.38 -25.19
C PHE A 96 0.83 4.32 -26.32
N ASP A 97 1.80 5.16 -26.03
CA ASP A 97 2.46 6.02 -26.99
C ASP A 97 3.97 5.76 -26.99
N SER A 98 4.46 5.12 -28.04
CA SER A 98 5.89 4.83 -28.18
C SER A 98 6.74 6.12 -28.37
N ALA A 99 6.11 7.24 -28.72
CA ALA A 99 6.75 8.54 -28.86
C ALA A 99 6.77 9.35 -27.56
N PHE A 100 6.00 8.94 -26.54
CA PHE A 100 6.00 9.63 -25.23
C PHE A 100 7.41 9.63 -24.62
N ARG A 101 7.83 10.79 -24.16
CA ARG A 101 9.08 10.99 -23.43
C ARG A 101 8.81 11.72 -22.12
N PRO A 102 9.43 11.33 -21.00
CA PRO A 102 9.24 11.96 -19.69
C PRO A 102 9.39 13.49 -19.72
N GLU A 103 10.29 14.02 -20.55
CA GLU A 103 10.56 15.46 -20.69
C GLU A 103 9.38 16.24 -21.30
N GLN A 104 8.43 15.55 -21.91
CA GLN A 104 7.23 16.16 -22.50
C GLN A 104 6.12 16.40 -21.46
N ALA A 105 6.26 15.82 -20.27
CA ALA A 105 5.27 15.98 -19.21
C ALA A 105 5.22 17.42 -18.70
N THR A 106 4.04 18.02 -18.73
CA THR A 106 3.80 19.39 -18.29
C THR A 106 3.12 19.47 -16.95
N GLN A 107 2.29 18.46 -16.61
CA GLN A 107 1.57 18.42 -15.33
C GLN A 107 2.49 18.03 -14.17
N THR A 108 2.43 18.78 -13.09
CA THR A 108 3.25 18.56 -11.88
C THR A 108 3.11 17.12 -11.34
N ILE A 109 1.90 16.56 -11.41
CA ILE A 109 1.61 15.20 -10.92
C ILE A 109 2.37 14.15 -11.78
N ASN A 110 2.38 14.33 -13.10
CA ASN A 110 3.08 13.43 -14.02
C ASN A 110 4.61 13.56 -13.86
N ARG A 111 5.12 14.80 -13.77
CA ARG A 111 6.53 15.09 -13.52
C ARG A 111 7.03 14.48 -12.20
N TRP A 112 6.19 14.52 -11.16
CA TRP A 112 6.47 13.88 -9.87
C TRP A 112 6.62 12.37 -10.00
N ILE A 113 5.61 11.67 -10.54
CA ILE A 113 5.67 10.19 -10.59
C ILE A 113 6.81 9.69 -11.49
N LEU A 114 7.13 10.40 -12.57
CA LEU A 114 8.27 10.09 -13.42
C LEU A 114 9.60 10.26 -12.69
N THR A 115 9.70 11.26 -11.82
CA THR A 115 10.87 11.46 -10.94
C THR A 115 10.99 10.32 -9.91
N GLU A 116 9.91 9.93 -9.26
CA GLU A 116 9.91 8.84 -8.28
C GLU A 116 10.17 7.48 -8.95
N LEU A 117 9.61 7.24 -10.13
CA LEU A 117 9.93 6.05 -10.94
C LEU A 117 11.44 5.97 -11.23
N SER A 118 12.04 7.09 -11.67
CA SER A 118 13.46 7.14 -12.00
C SER A 118 14.34 6.88 -10.76
N LYS A 119 14.01 7.45 -9.60
CA LYS A 119 14.69 7.18 -8.31
C LYS A 119 14.61 5.70 -7.94
N THR A 120 13.41 5.12 -8.09
CA THR A 120 13.17 3.71 -7.79
C THR A 120 13.92 2.78 -8.73
N ALA A 121 13.96 3.09 -10.02
CA ALA A 121 14.71 2.31 -11.01
C ALA A 121 16.22 2.31 -10.71
N GLU A 122 16.80 3.45 -10.35
CA GLU A 122 18.21 3.53 -9.95
C GLU A 122 18.48 2.74 -8.67
N GLU A 123 17.59 2.84 -7.67
CA GLU A 123 17.74 2.11 -6.42
C GLU A 123 17.64 0.60 -6.64
N ALA A 124 16.66 0.15 -7.41
CA ALA A 124 16.47 -1.25 -7.76
C ALA A 124 17.65 -1.81 -8.55
N THR A 125 18.14 -1.09 -9.57
CA THR A 125 19.30 -1.50 -10.37
C THR A 125 20.54 -1.66 -9.51
N ARG A 126 20.88 -0.63 -8.72
CA ARG A 126 22.04 -0.67 -7.81
C ARG A 126 21.93 -1.80 -6.79
N ALA A 127 20.74 -2.07 -6.28
CA ALA A 127 20.49 -3.15 -5.33
C ALA A 127 20.66 -4.53 -6.00
N ILE A 128 20.19 -4.72 -7.24
CA ILE A 128 20.38 -5.96 -8.02
C ILE A 128 21.86 -6.17 -8.33
N GLU A 129 22.57 -5.17 -8.82
CA GLU A 129 24.00 -5.23 -9.13
C GLU A 129 24.87 -5.59 -7.91
N SER A 130 24.45 -5.14 -6.72
CA SER A 130 25.10 -5.46 -5.44
C SER A 130 24.54 -6.70 -4.74
N TYR A 131 23.73 -7.51 -5.43
CA TYR A 131 23.11 -8.74 -4.90
C TYR A 131 22.21 -8.52 -3.67
N ARG A 132 21.65 -7.30 -3.50
CA ARG A 132 20.72 -6.95 -2.43
C ARG A 132 19.28 -7.03 -2.92
N PHE A 133 18.86 -8.24 -3.32
CA PHE A 133 17.56 -8.46 -3.96
C PHE A 133 16.37 -8.06 -3.07
N ASN A 134 16.52 -8.16 -1.75
CA ASN A 134 15.51 -7.72 -0.80
C ASN A 134 15.29 -6.21 -0.82
N GLU A 135 16.34 -5.43 -1.03
CA GLU A 135 16.25 -3.97 -1.13
C GLU A 135 15.59 -3.57 -2.46
N ALA A 136 15.99 -4.22 -3.57
CA ALA A 136 15.35 -3.99 -4.86
C ALA A 136 13.84 -4.28 -4.81
N ALA A 137 13.44 -5.47 -4.29
CA ALA A 137 12.04 -5.83 -4.13
C ALA A 137 11.31 -4.87 -3.19
N GLY A 138 11.97 -4.38 -2.13
CA GLY A 138 11.43 -3.41 -1.17
C GLY A 138 11.16 -2.04 -1.80
N ALA A 139 12.10 -1.52 -2.60
CA ALA A 139 11.95 -0.25 -3.30
C ALA A 139 10.79 -0.32 -4.33
N LEU A 140 10.73 -1.38 -5.12
CA LEU A 140 9.65 -1.61 -6.08
C LEU A 140 8.29 -1.76 -5.41
N TYR A 141 8.22 -2.50 -4.29
CA TYR A 141 7.00 -2.61 -3.49
C TYR A 141 6.52 -1.25 -3.01
N HIS A 142 7.45 -0.44 -2.45
CA HIS A 142 7.12 0.88 -1.92
C HIS A 142 6.58 1.79 -3.03
N PHE A 143 7.27 1.88 -4.15
CA PHE A 143 6.85 2.68 -5.30
C PHE A 143 5.45 2.28 -5.79
N VAL A 144 5.24 1.00 -6.08
CA VAL A 144 3.95 0.53 -6.63
C VAL A 144 2.82 0.72 -5.63
N TRP A 145 3.05 0.34 -4.37
CA TRP A 145 1.97 0.39 -3.39
C TRP A 145 1.64 1.81 -2.97
N HIS A 146 2.64 2.57 -2.56
CA HIS A 146 2.42 3.88 -1.94
C HIS A 146 2.39 5.03 -2.95
N GLU A 147 3.34 5.09 -3.88
CA GLU A 147 3.43 6.24 -4.78
C GLU A 147 2.48 6.10 -5.97
N LEU A 148 2.55 4.97 -6.68
CA LEU A 148 1.71 4.73 -7.84
C LEU A 148 0.23 4.55 -7.46
N CYS A 149 -0.08 3.55 -6.61
CA CYS A 149 -1.47 3.18 -6.35
C CYS A 149 -2.17 4.09 -5.34
N ASP A 150 -1.52 4.42 -4.19
CA ASP A 150 -2.19 5.17 -3.13
C ASP A 150 -2.27 6.68 -3.43
N TRP A 151 -1.35 7.22 -4.26
CA TRP A 151 -1.30 8.64 -4.53
C TRP A 151 -1.48 9.00 -6.00
N TYR A 152 -0.63 8.51 -6.91
CA TYR A 152 -0.68 8.95 -8.30
C TYR A 152 -2.04 8.69 -8.94
N LEU A 153 -2.53 7.46 -8.90
CA LEU A 153 -3.84 7.12 -9.46
C LEU A 153 -4.99 7.87 -8.79
N GLU A 154 -4.90 8.12 -7.48
CA GLU A 154 -5.90 8.94 -6.78
C GLU A 154 -5.86 10.41 -7.23
N LEU A 155 -4.67 10.97 -7.42
CA LEU A 155 -4.51 12.34 -7.88
C LEU A 155 -4.94 12.53 -9.33
N LEU A 156 -4.84 11.48 -10.17
CA LEU A 156 -5.29 11.51 -11.55
C LEU A 156 -6.82 11.46 -11.72
N LYS A 157 -7.59 10.99 -10.75
CA LYS A 157 -9.05 10.89 -10.87
C LYS A 157 -9.71 12.19 -11.32
N PRO A 158 -9.42 13.36 -10.76
CA PRO A 158 -9.98 14.62 -11.25
C PRO A 158 -9.56 14.98 -12.69
N VAL A 159 -8.34 14.61 -13.09
CA VAL A 159 -7.85 14.84 -14.45
C VAL A 159 -8.64 14.00 -15.45
N PHE A 160 -8.85 12.72 -15.15
CA PHE A 160 -9.64 11.82 -16.00
C PHE A 160 -11.12 12.20 -16.10
N MET A 161 -11.68 12.81 -15.06
CA MET A 161 -13.06 13.28 -15.01
C MET A 161 -13.21 14.72 -15.54
N GLY A 162 -12.12 15.43 -15.74
CA GLY A 162 -12.10 16.81 -16.19
C GLY A 162 -12.39 16.98 -17.69
N GLU A 163 -12.57 18.22 -18.11
CA GLU A 163 -12.85 18.60 -19.50
C GLU A 163 -11.59 18.95 -20.28
N ASP A 164 -10.43 19.10 -19.64
CA ASP A 164 -9.16 19.40 -20.28
C ASP A 164 -8.63 18.17 -21.03
N VAL A 165 -8.86 18.19 -22.34
CA VAL A 165 -8.49 17.09 -23.23
C VAL A 165 -6.98 16.90 -23.29
N ALA A 166 -6.20 17.98 -23.29
CA ALA A 166 -4.74 17.91 -23.36
C ALA A 166 -4.15 17.31 -22.09
N ALA A 167 -4.62 17.77 -20.92
CA ALA A 167 -4.22 17.24 -19.64
C ALA A 167 -4.58 15.74 -19.48
N LYS A 168 -5.75 15.36 -19.99
CA LYS A 168 -6.20 13.97 -19.97
C LYS A 168 -5.35 13.08 -20.87
N ALA A 169 -5.05 13.51 -22.08
CA ALA A 169 -4.20 12.78 -23.02
C ALA A 169 -2.78 12.58 -22.47
N GLU A 170 -2.18 13.64 -21.88
CA GLU A 170 -0.88 13.53 -21.23
C GLU A 170 -0.92 12.51 -20.08
N ALA A 171 -1.95 12.56 -19.22
CA ALA A 171 -2.09 11.64 -18.11
C ALA A 171 -2.27 10.18 -18.57
N GLN A 172 -3.02 9.94 -19.66
CA GLN A 172 -3.21 8.61 -20.25
C GLN A 172 -1.91 8.03 -20.80
N ALA A 173 -1.12 8.84 -21.51
CA ALA A 173 0.20 8.42 -22.03
C ALA A 173 1.21 8.22 -20.89
N CYS A 174 1.23 9.13 -19.92
CA CYS A 174 2.14 9.03 -18.78
C CYS A 174 1.88 7.79 -17.92
N VAL A 175 0.61 7.47 -17.60
CA VAL A 175 0.28 6.28 -16.81
C VAL A 175 0.66 4.99 -17.55
N ALA A 176 0.48 4.95 -18.88
CA ALA A 176 0.92 3.82 -19.70
C ALA A 176 2.43 3.62 -19.63
N TYR A 177 3.19 4.72 -19.78
CA TYR A 177 4.65 4.70 -19.66
C TYR A 177 5.10 4.23 -18.25
N VAL A 178 4.55 4.80 -17.19
CA VAL A 178 4.90 4.45 -15.80
C VAL A 178 4.62 2.98 -15.52
N LEU A 179 3.47 2.46 -15.97
CA LEU A 179 3.13 1.04 -15.81
C LEU A 179 4.06 0.14 -16.59
N SER A 180 4.37 0.48 -17.86
CA SER A 180 5.27 -0.31 -18.70
C SER A 180 6.67 -0.44 -18.10
N GLU A 181 7.26 0.67 -17.62
CA GLU A 181 8.56 0.66 -16.95
C GLU A 181 8.49 -0.09 -15.59
N THR A 182 7.40 0.06 -14.85
CA THR A 182 7.18 -0.69 -13.61
C THR A 182 7.17 -2.20 -13.83
N TYR A 183 6.57 -2.68 -14.95
CA TYR A 183 6.55 -4.12 -15.25
C TYR A 183 7.93 -4.63 -15.61
N LYS A 184 8.72 -3.90 -16.37
CA LYS A 184 10.12 -4.25 -16.66
C LYS A 184 10.92 -4.42 -15.36
N LEU A 185 10.80 -3.46 -14.44
CA LEU A 185 11.50 -3.48 -13.16
C LEU A 185 11.04 -4.62 -12.24
N LEU A 186 9.75 -4.97 -12.24
CA LEU A 186 9.19 -6.06 -11.44
C LEU A 186 9.39 -7.44 -12.04
N HIS A 187 9.64 -7.54 -13.35
CA HIS A 187 9.68 -8.81 -14.08
C HIS A 187 10.64 -9.85 -13.49
N PRO A 188 11.85 -9.53 -13.02
CA PRO A 188 12.73 -10.49 -12.39
C PRO A 188 12.12 -11.16 -11.14
N PHE A 189 11.22 -10.49 -10.46
CA PHE A 189 10.57 -10.94 -9.23
C PHE A 189 9.21 -11.60 -9.47
N MET A 190 8.41 -11.06 -10.39
CA MET A 190 7.02 -11.46 -10.67
C MET A 190 6.78 -11.67 -12.17
N PRO A 191 7.48 -12.63 -12.79
CA PRO A 191 7.49 -12.76 -14.25
C PRO A 191 6.13 -13.07 -14.88
N PHE A 192 5.29 -13.87 -14.25
CA PHE A 192 4.03 -14.31 -14.87
C PHE A 192 3.01 -13.18 -14.95
N MET A 193 2.83 -12.44 -13.87
CA MET A 193 1.88 -11.34 -13.82
C MET A 193 2.34 -10.17 -14.69
N THR A 194 3.61 -9.83 -14.65
CA THR A 194 4.13 -8.71 -15.42
C THR A 194 4.14 -9.00 -16.92
N GLU A 195 4.37 -10.24 -17.32
CA GLU A 195 4.25 -10.66 -18.72
C GLU A 195 2.82 -10.49 -19.23
N GLU A 196 1.82 -10.92 -18.45
CA GLU A 196 0.42 -10.74 -18.80
C GLU A 196 0.06 -9.25 -18.88
N LEU A 197 0.42 -8.46 -17.86
CA LEU A 197 0.14 -7.03 -17.82
C LEU A 197 0.87 -6.22 -18.90
N TRP A 198 1.98 -6.73 -19.41
CA TRP A 198 2.73 -6.12 -20.49
C TRP A 198 1.89 -5.95 -21.77
N THR A 199 1.05 -6.91 -22.07
CA THR A 199 0.13 -6.87 -23.21
C THR A 199 -0.92 -5.76 -23.07
N HIS A 200 -1.36 -5.50 -21.83
CA HIS A 200 -2.36 -4.48 -21.50
C HIS A 200 -1.86 -3.03 -21.72
N VAL A 201 -0.57 -2.79 -21.57
CA VAL A 201 0.04 -1.47 -21.84
C VAL A 201 0.57 -1.34 -23.27
N GLY A 202 0.21 -2.23 -24.18
CA GLY A 202 0.63 -2.18 -25.58
C GLY A 202 2.06 -2.67 -25.82
N GLY A 203 2.63 -3.43 -24.89
CA GLY A 203 3.95 -4.01 -25.01
C GLY A 203 4.07 -4.96 -26.18
N GLN A 204 5.21 -4.91 -26.88
CA GLN A 204 5.48 -5.74 -28.05
C GLN A 204 6.43 -6.88 -27.67
N GLY A 205 6.13 -8.09 -28.19
CA GLY A 205 6.90 -9.28 -27.87
C GLY A 205 6.82 -9.71 -26.41
N LEU A 206 7.77 -10.51 -25.97
CA LEU A 206 7.86 -10.95 -24.57
C LEU A 206 8.58 -9.91 -23.72
N LEU A 207 8.05 -9.63 -22.55
CA LEU A 207 8.64 -8.68 -21.60
C LEU A 207 10.04 -9.13 -21.15
N CYS A 208 10.28 -10.42 -21.03
CA CYS A 208 11.61 -10.95 -20.69
C CYS A 208 12.71 -10.62 -21.73
N HIS A 209 12.34 -10.18 -22.93
CA HIS A 209 13.26 -9.70 -23.96
C HIS A 209 13.36 -8.16 -24.03
N ALA A 210 12.58 -7.45 -23.21
CA ALA A 210 12.65 -6.00 -23.19
C ALA A 210 13.94 -5.54 -22.47
N ASP A 211 14.50 -4.43 -22.97
CA ASP A 211 15.70 -3.84 -22.39
C ASP A 211 15.44 -3.35 -20.95
N TRP A 212 16.41 -3.61 -20.07
CA TRP A 212 16.43 -3.02 -18.75
C TRP A 212 16.80 -1.55 -18.86
N HIS A 213 15.83 -0.70 -18.63
CA HIS A 213 15.99 0.74 -18.78
C HIS A 213 15.87 1.44 -17.42
N VAL A 214 16.82 2.32 -17.15
CA VAL A 214 16.78 3.21 -15.98
C VAL A 214 16.41 4.61 -16.49
N PRO A 215 15.17 5.05 -16.26
CA PRO A 215 14.78 6.40 -16.62
C PRO A 215 15.61 7.43 -15.85
N LEU A 216 16.16 8.43 -16.52
CA LEU A 216 17.02 9.44 -15.90
C LEU A 216 16.28 10.77 -15.64
N TYR A 217 14.96 10.79 -15.80
CA TYR A 217 14.16 11.98 -15.59
C TYR A 217 14.19 12.44 -14.14
N ARG A 218 14.40 13.74 -13.93
CA ARG A 218 14.41 14.37 -12.60
C ARG A 218 13.75 15.74 -12.65
N ASP A 219 12.80 15.92 -11.74
CA ASP A 219 12.17 17.20 -11.45
C ASP A 219 11.94 17.30 -9.95
N GLU A 220 12.94 17.81 -9.27
CA GLU A 220 12.90 17.92 -7.80
C GLU A 220 11.90 18.97 -7.32
N GLU A 221 11.53 19.95 -8.16
CA GLU A 221 10.50 20.94 -7.80
C GLU A 221 9.11 20.28 -7.76
N ALA A 222 8.78 19.51 -8.80
CA ALA A 222 7.54 18.73 -8.84
C ALA A 222 7.49 17.69 -7.71
N ALA A 223 8.61 17.00 -7.46
CA ALA A 223 8.74 16.05 -6.37
C ALA A 223 8.50 16.71 -5.00
N ASP A 224 9.15 17.82 -4.72
CA ASP A 224 8.96 18.61 -3.50
C ASP A 224 7.50 19.08 -3.31
N GLU A 225 6.84 19.47 -4.40
CA GLU A 225 5.47 19.98 -4.34
C GLU A 225 4.47 18.87 -4.00
N ILE A 226 4.53 17.74 -4.71
CA ILE A 226 3.59 16.64 -4.49
C ILE A 226 3.91 15.89 -3.20
N ASN A 227 5.18 15.67 -2.86
CA ASN A 227 5.55 15.05 -1.59
C ASN A 227 5.08 15.91 -0.39
N TRP A 228 5.14 17.23 -0.50
CA TRP A 228 4.52 18.12 0.50
C TRP A 228 3.00 17.88 0.63
N LEU A 229 2.28 17.69 -0.49
CA LEU A 229 0.85 17.39 -0.48
C LEU A 229 0.57 16.04 0.18
N VAL A 230 1.36 15.02 -0.16
CA VAL A 230 1.28 13.67 0.41
C VAL A 230 1.48 13.69 1.93
N ASP A 231 2.53 14.37 2.40
CA ASP A 231 2.85 14.53 3.83
C ASP A 231 1.72 15.26 4.58
N LEU A 232 1.20 16.34 4.01
CA LEU A 232 0.11 17.11 4.61
C LEU A 232 -1.15 16.27 4.77
N VAL A 233 -1.60 15.61 3.70
CA VAL A 233 -2.81 14.78 3.72
C VAL A 233 -2.64 13.58 4.66
N SER A 234 -1.47 12.93 4.64
CA SER A 234 -1.15 11.81 5.53
C SER A 234 -1.17 12.24 7.00
N GLY A 235 -0.57 13.39 7.31
CA GLY A 235 -0.58 13.93 8.66
C GLY A 235 -1.99 14.30 9.14
N ILE A 236 -2.83 14.86 8.27
CA ILE A 236 -4.24 15.15 8.61
C ILE A 236 -5.00 13.84 8.87
N ARG A 237 -4.80 12.81 8.04
CA ARG A 237 -5.44 11.50 8.21
C ARG A 237 -5.02 10.83 9.53
N SER A 238 -3.72 10.86 9.88
CA SER A 238 -3.22 10.35 11.17
C SER A 238 -3.84 11.08 12.34
N ALA A 239 -3.84 12.41 12.33
CA ALA A 239 -4.45 13.20 13.40
C ALA A 239 -5.96 12.93 13.56
N ARG A 240 -6.68 12.74 12.45
CA ARG A 240 -8.11 12.36 12.48
C ARG A 240 -8.32 10.97 13.09
N SER A 241 -7.47 10.01 12.73
CA SER A 241 -7.52 8.64 13.27
C SER A 241 -7.25 8.61 14.77
N GLU A 242 -6.20 9.30 15.23
CA GLU A 242 -5.85 9.41 16.65
C GLU A 242 -6.97 10.05 17.49
N MET A 243 -7.71 10.98 16.89
CA MET A 243 -8.85 11.64 17.55
C MET A 243 -10.17 10.89 17.35
N ASN A 244 -10.18 9.73 16.72
CA ASN A 244 -11.39 8.97 16.40
C ASN A 244 -12.44 9.79 15.65
N VAL A 245 -12.02 10.66 14.72
CA VAL A 245 -12.94 11.41 13.87
C VAL A 245 -13.50 10.47 12.80
N PRO A 246 -14.82 10.35 12.68
CA PRO A 246 -15.42 9.47 11.66
C PRO A 246 -14.92 9.81 10.25
N PRO A 247 -14.64 8.80 9.39
CA PRO A 247 -14.13 9.04 8.03
C PRO A 247 -15.05 9.93 7.16
N SER A 248 -16.36 9.89 7.41
CA SER A 248 -17.36 10.68 6.68
C SER A 248 -17.46 12.14 7.16
N ALA A 249 -16.99 12.45 8.37
CA ALA A 249 -17.09 13.79 8.92
C ALA A 249 -16.07 14.73 8.26
N LYS A 250 -16.53 15.91 7.80
CA LYS A 250 -15.64 16.99 7.38
C LYS A 250 -15.21 17.80 8.59
N ALA A 251 -13.94 18.18 8.63
CA ALA A 251 -13.36 18.99 9.71
C ALA A 251 -12.72 20.26 9.13
N PRO A 252 -12.84 21.42 9.80
CA PRO A 252 -12.20 22.64 9.32
C PRO A 252 -10.67 22.52 9.41
N LEU A 253 -9.98 22.84 8.32
CA LEU A 253 -8.53 22.91 8.25
C LEU A 253 -8.08 24.35 8.54
N ILE A 254 -7.16 24.52 9.48
CA ILE A 254 -6.58 25.83 9.85
C ILE A 254 -5.07 25.73 9.77
N PHE A 255 -4.47 26.50 8.88
CA PHE A 255 -3.03 26.68 8.83
C PHE A 255 -2.59 27.79 9.77
N VAL A 256 -1.61 27.52 10.63
CA VAL A 256 -1.07 28.49 11.58
C VAL A 256 0.41 28.72 11.29
N GLY A 257 0.79 29.99 11.13
CA GLY A 257 2.19 30.36 10.83
C GLY A 257 2.67 29.92 9.45
N ALA A 258 1.75 29.77 8.50
CA ALA A 258 2.09 29.36 7.13
C ALA A 258 2.89 30.46 6.42
N ASN A 259 4.04 30.06 5.82
CA ASN A 259 4.82 30.92 4.95
C ASN A 259 4.14 31.09 3.56
N SER A 260 4.68 31.96 2.71
CA SER A 260 4.15 32.23 1.36
C SER A 260 4.07 30.97 0.50
N LYS A 261 5.11 30.14 0.50
CA LYS A 261 5.17 28.88 -0.26
C LYS A 261 4.06 27.91 0.18
N THR A 262 3.82 27.75 1.50
CA THR A 262 2.74 26.92 2.03
C THR A 262 1.36 27.46 1.64
N ARG A 263 1.16 28.77 1.67
CA ARG A 263 -0.11 29.40 1.28
C ARG A 263 -0.41 29.18 -0.20
N GLU A 264 0.58 29.36 -1.06
CA GLU A 264 0.48 29.15 -2.50
C GLU A 264 0.18 27.68 -2.84
N ARG A 265 0.99 26.74 -2.32
CA ARG A 265 0.80 25.29 -2.49
C ARG A 265 -0.57 24.83 -2.00
N SER A 266 -1.00 25.28 -0.81
CA SER A 266 -2.31 24.91 -0.28
C SER A 266 -3.46 25.49 -1.09
N GLY A 267 -3.32 26.65 -1.71
CA GLY A 267 -4.31 27.21 -2.64
C GLY A 267 -4.39 26.38 -3.92
N ARG A 268 -3.25 26.06 -4.52
CA ARG A 268 -3.15 25.28 -5.76
C ARG A 268 -3.72 23.87 -5.61
N HIS A 269 -3.43 23.18 -4.48
CA HIS A 269 -3.84 21.80 -4.23
C HIS A 269 -5.07 21.67 -3.34
N TYR A 270 -5.77 22.77 -3.06
CA TYR A 270 -6.92 22.76 -2.14
C TYR A 270 -7.99 21.72 -2.50
N PRO A 271 -8.42 21.54 -3.76
CA PRO A 271 -9.40 20.52 -4.12
C PRO A 271 -8.93 19.10 -3.80
N ALA A 272 -7.64 18.81 -3.97
CA ALA A 272 -7.05 17.53 -3.61
C ALA A 272 -7.01 17.33 -2.09
N ILE A 273 -6.61 18.37 -1.32
CA ILE A 273 -6.57 18.34 0.14
C ILE A 273 -7.97 18.12 0.70
N GLU A 274 -8.98 18.88 0.22
CA GLU A 274 -10.37 18.74 0.64
C GLU A 274 -10.89 17.33 0.42
N ARG A 275 -10.70 16.81 -0.79
CA ARG A 275 -11.17 15.48 -1.18
C ARG A 275 -10.46 14.36 -0.41
N LEU A 276 -9.12 14.39 -0.35
CA LEU A 276 -8.32 13.30 0.19
C LEU A 276 -8.25 13.31 1.72
N ALA A 277 -8.22 14.48 2.34
CA ALA A 277 -8.17 14.62 3.80
C ALA A 277 -9.55 14.78 4.46
N ARG A 278 -10.62 14.92 3.67
CA ARG A 278 -11.99 15.18 4.17
C ARG A 278 -12.03 16.39 5.10
N VAL A 279 -11.54 17.52 4.61
CA VAL A 279 -11.53 18.80 5.36
C VAL A 279 -12.38 19.84 4.65
N ASP A 280 -12.88 20.82 5.42
CA ASP A 280 -13.55 22.00 4.89
C ASP A 280 -12.52 23.14 4.71
N LEU A 281 -12.99 24.25 4.14
CA LEU A 281 -12.23 25.44 3.78
C LEU A 281 -11.03 25.74 4.70
N ALA A 282 -9.84 25.81 4.09
CA ALA A 282 -8.63 26.22 4.78
C ALA A 282 -8.70 27.68 5.23
N ARG A 283 -8.39 27.93 6.50
CA ARG A 283 -8.22 29.28 7.05
C ARG A 283 -6.78 29.45 7.46
N PHE A 284 -6.21 30.61 7.18
CA PHE A 284 -4.88 30.98 7.63
C PHE A 284 -4.98 31.84 8.87
N ARG A 285 -4.19 31.55 9.91
CA ARG A 285 -4.07 32.38 11.12
C ARG A 285 -2.62 32.73 11.36
N GLU A 286 -2.39 33.95 11.77
CA GLU A 286 -1.10 34.42 12.26
C GLU A 286 -0.96 34.07 13.75
N GLY A 287 0.23 33.65 14.18
CA GLY A 287 0.56 33.38 15.58
C GLY A 287 0.23 31.99 16.10
N ARG A 288 0.48 31.75 17.40
CA ARG A 288 0.23 30.49 18.07
C ARG A 288 -1.27 30.24 18.27
N ALA A 289 -1.77 29.13 17.83
CA ALA A 289 -3.15 28.71 18.09
C ALA A 289 -3.33 28.33 19.58
N LYS A 290 -4.08 29.13 20.34
CA LYS A 290 -4.48 28.77 21.71
C LYS A 290 -5.50 27.62 21.65
N GLY A 291 -5.26 26.56 22.40
CA GLY A 291 -6.21 25.44 22.53
C GLY A 291 -5.98 24.26 21.57
N PHE A 292 -4.87 24.22 20.85
CA PHE A 292 -4.50 23.12 19.97
C PHE A 292 -3.38 22.27 20.58
N ARG A 293 -3.42 20.95 20.38
CA ARG A 293 -2.31 20.05 20.72
C ARG A 293 -1.43 19.84 19.50
N PRO A 294 -0.10 19.93 19.60
CA PRO A 294 0.80 19.62 18.50
C PRO A 294 0.83 18.09 18.28
N GLY A 295 0.60 17.65 17.04
CA GLY A 295 1.00 16.33 16.58
C GLY A 295 2.50 16.32 16.35
N ASP A 296 3.19 15.27 16.83
CA ASP A 296 4.63 15.15 16.74
C ASP A 296 5.00 14.62 15.34
N HIS A 297 5.31 15.52 14.41
CA HIS A 297 5.83 15.14 13.10
C HIS A 297 7.25 15.65 12.91
N ARG A 298 8.15 14.70 12.65
CA ARG A 298 9.61 14.87 12.55
C ARG A 298 10.11 15.76 11.41
N ARG A 299 9.23 16.34 10.58
CA ARG A 299 9.61 17.26 9.48
C ARG A 299 8.74 18.52 9.51
N GLY A 300 9.23 19.58 10.15
CA GLY A 300 8.93 21.00 9.93
C GLY A 300 7.48 21.51 9.93
N HIS A 301 6.47 20.67 9.78
CA HIS A 301 5.05 21.05 9.75
C HIS A 301 4.35 20.54 11.01
N ARG A 302 3.99 21.48 11.91
CA ARG A 302 3.17 21.13 13.08
C ARG A 302 1.70 21.18 12.69
N LEU A 303 1.06 20.00 12.67
CA LEU A 303 -0.38 19.90 12.57
C LEU A 303 -1.01 20.10 13.95
N TYR A 304 -2.02 20.94 14.00
CA TYR A 304 -2.78 21.21 15.22
C TYR A 304 -4.24 20.83 15.00
N SER A 305 -4.83 20.07 15.91
CA SER A 305 -6.25 19.75 15.88
C SER A 305 -7.04 20.61 16.86
N ALA A 306 -8.15 21.16 16.42
CA ALA A 306 -9.08 21.85 17.28
C ALA A 306 -10.01 20.84 17.95
N ARG A 307 -9.95 20.69 19.29
CA ARG A 307 -11.07 20.10 20.03
C ARG A 307 -12.26 21.06 19.90
N LYS A 308 -13.36 20.66 19.29
CA LYS A 308 -14.66 21.24 19.61
C LYS A 308 -14.87 21.00 21.10
N SER A 309 -14.69 22.04 21.92
CA SER A 309 -15.16 22.03 23.29
C SER A 309 -16.68 21.87 23.22
N ASP A 310 -17.15 20.70 23.59
CA ASP A 310 -18.57 20.39 23.69
C ASP A 310 -19.15 21.20 24.85
N ARG A 311 -19.62 22.44 24.54
CA ARG A 311 -20.32 23.29 25.50
C ARG A 311 -21.72 22.76 25.85
N ARG A 312 -22.08 21.56 25.42
CA ARG A 312 -23.40 20.94 25.67
C ARG A 312 -23.47 19.99 26.87
N CYS A 313 -22.38 19.70 27.57
CA CYS A 313 -22.39 18.81 28.73
C CYS A 313 -22.31 19.53 30.09
N ARG A 314 -22.73 20.81 30.18
CA ARG A 314 -22.86 21.51 31.48
C ARG A 314 -24.27 22.08 31.69
N ARG A 315 -25.26 21.23 31.62
CA ARG A 315 -26.59 21.45 32.23
C ARG A 315 -27.18 20.12 32.56
N ASN A 316 -26.88 19.63 33.73
CA ASN A 316 -27.64 18.78 34.64
C ASN A 316 -26.69 18.02 35.56
N ARG A 317 -26.21 18.71 36.58
CA ARG A 317 -25.87 18.11 37.87
C ARG A 317 -26.29 19.12 38.94
N ALA A 318 -27.34 18.73 39.63
CA ALA A 318 -27.79 19.38 40.84
C ALA A 318 -26.73 19.21 41.96
N PRO A 319 -26.62 20.14 42.94
CA PRO A 319 -25.66 20.04 44.01
C PRO A 319 -26.18 19.09 45.08
N GLY A 320 -25.37 18.14 45.52
CA GLY A 320 -25.72 17.25 46.62
C GLY A 320 -24.53 16.42 47.07
N GLU A 321 -24.02 16.84 48.23
CA GLU A 321 -23.33 16.04 49.25
C GLU A 321 -21.85 15.67 49.07
N GLY A 322 -21.07 16.29 49.94
CA GLY A 322 -19.69 15.99 50.21
C GLY A 322 -19.50 14.70 51.01
N TYR A 323 -18.34 14.08 50.88
CA TYR A 323 -17.71 13.37 51.99
C TYR A 323 -16.17 13.50 51.91
N ARG A 324 -15.64 13.59 53.13
CA ARG A 324 -14.26 13.97 53.50
C ARG A 324 -13.24 12.86 53.31
N GLN A 325 -12.04 13.30 53.01
CA GLN A 325 -10.72 12.84 53.51
C GLN A 325 -10.44 11.36 53.80
N GLY A 326 -9.30 10.88 53.26
CA GLY A 326 -8.51 9.76 53.78
C GLY A 326 -7.14 9.70 53.07
N ARG A 327 -6.10 10.14 53.78
CA ARG A 327 -4.68 10.04 53.44
C ARG A 327 -4.13 8.65 53.71
N GLN A 328 -2.95 8.38 53.10
CA GLN A 328 -1.91 7.36 53.41
C GLN A 328 -2.12 6.04 52.64
N GLY A 329 -1.10 5.51 52.00
CA GLY A 329 0.25 5.21 52.30
C GLY A 329 0.83 4.26 51.25
N HIS A 330 2.11 4.33 51.06
CA HIS A 330 3.01 3.45 50.32
C HIS A 330 2.75 1.95 50.48
N ARG A 331 2.96 1.15 49.41
CA ARG A 331 3.96 0.06 49.38
C ARG A 331 3.91 -0.74 48.08
N THR A 332 5.09 -0.94 47.51
CA THR A 332 5.57 -1.93 46.56
C THR A 332 5.26 -3.36 46.96
N PHE A 333 5.12 -4.24 45.96
CA PHE A 333 5.43 -5.68 45.84
C PHE A 333 4.46 -6.24 44.78
N GLY A 334 4.86 -6.91 43.68
CA GLY A 334 5.71 -8.10 43.66
C GLY A 334 4.90 -9.22 43.04
N GLN A 335 5.27 -9.63 41.88
CA GLN A 335 5.20 -10.97 41.24
C GLN A 335 4.19 -12.03 41.67
N GLU A 336 3.82 -12.82 40.66
CA GLU A 336 3.48 -14.26 40.62
C GLU A 336 2.02 -14.68 40.45
N ALA A 337 1.80 -15.22 39.24
CA ALA A 337 1.31 -16.56 38.92
C ALA A 337 0.01 -17.07 39.59
N ARG A 338 -0.93 -17.51 38.78
CA ARG A 338 -1.36 -18.93 38.69
C ARG A 338 -2.50 -19.15 37.67
N GLN A 339 -2.25 -20.14 36.87
CA GLN A 339 -3.20 -20.91 36.09
C GLN A 339 -4.34 -21.43 36.95
N ARG A 340 -5.56 -21.48 36.41
CA ARG A 340 -6.52 -22.57 36.69
C ARG A 340 -7.39 -22.88 35.49
N GLU A 341 -7.19 -24.06 35.01
CA GLU A 341 -7.96 -24.96 34.22
C GLU A 341 -9.36 -25.16 34.80
N VAL A 342 -10.42 -25.15 33.97
CA VAL A 342 -11.68 -25.85 34.31
C VAL A 342 -12.14 -26.61 33.06
N HIS A 343 -11.85 -27.90 33.09
CA HIS A 343 -12.56 -28.95 32.35
C HIS A 343 -14.01 -29.03 32.81
N ARG A 344 -14.95 -29.13 31.87
CA ARG A 344 -16.14 -29.97 32.07
C ARG A 344 -16.59 -30.61 30.79
N GLN A 345 -16.54 -31.92 30.82
CA GLN A 345 -17.11 -32.90 29.93
C GLN A 345 -18.65 -32.79 29.91
N CYS A 346 -19.25 -33.06 28.77
CA CYS A 346 -20.51 -33.83 28.75
C CYS A 346 -20.51 -34.78 27.56
N ARG A 347 -20.83 -36.02 27.88
CA ARG A 347 -20.86 -37.21 27.04
C ARG A 347 -22.17 -37.34 26.28
N SER A 348 -22.02 -37.96 25.10
CA SER A 348 -22.83 -39.07 24.52
C SER A 348 -24.32 -38.90 24.25
N GLY A 349 -24.67 -39.24 23.04
CA GLY A 349 -26.03 -39.63 22.63
C GLY A 349 -26.07 -40.05 21.13
N SER A 350 -25.98 -41.35 20.96
CA SER A 350 -26.08 -42.12 19.70
C SER A 350 -27.51 -42.11 19.12
N GLY A 351 -27.64 -42.25 17.78
CA GLY A 351 -28.92 -42.69 17.23
C GLY A 351 -29.12 -42.46 15.73
N ARG A 352 -28.64 -43.39 14.92
CA ARG A 352 -29.17 -44.07 13.73
C ARG A 352 -30.17 -43.38 12.78
N ASN A 353 -29.78 -43.35 11.50
CA ASN A 353 -30.51 -43.79 10.28
C ASN A 353 -31.97 -43.38 10.02
N ARG A 354 -32.20 -42.75 8.88
CA ARG A 354 -32.85 -43.36 7.71
C ARG A 354 -32.98 -42.40 6.52
N THR A 355 -32.58 -42.92 5.40
CA THR A 355 -32.93 -42.60 4.02
C THR A 355 -34.44 -42.35 3.79
N ARG A 356 -34.78 -41.39 2.93
CA ARG A 356 -35.74 -41.60 1.84
C ARG A 356 -35.75 -40.45 0.83
N THR A 357 -35.75 -40.89 -0.38
CA THR A 357 -35.87 -40.31 -1.71
C THR A 357 -37.27 -39.76 -1.99
N LEU A 358 -37.34 -38.81 -2.93
CA LEU A 358 -38.29 -38.68 -4.07
C LEU A 358 -39.08 -37.38 -4.18
N CYS A 359 -38.95 -36.87 -5.41
CA CYS A 359 -39.95 -36.28 -6.33
C CYS A 359 -40.54 -34.90 -6.01
N GLY A 360 -40.17 -33.84 -6.75
CA GLY A 360 -40.74 -33.47 -8.06
C GLY A 360 -42.02 -32.65 -7.95
N THR A 361 -41.97 -31.41 -8.40
CA THR A 361 -42.99 -30.86 -9.33
C THR A 361 -42.66 -29.41 -9.71
N GLU A 362 -42.90 -29.12 -10.98
CA GLU A 362 -42.67 -27.89 -11.72
C GLU A 362 -43.67 -26.74 -11.40
N GLY A 363 -43.19 -25.49 -11.61
CA GLY A 363 -43.79 -24.36 -12.28
C GLY A 363 -44.62 -23.37 -11.43
N PRO A 364 -44.90 -22.14 -11.90
CA PRO A 364 -44.36 -21.42 -13.05
C PRO A 364 -43.83 -19.99 -12.74
N ALA A 365 -43.19 -19.41 -13.76
CA ALA A 365 -42.64 -18.09 -13.86
C ALA A 365 -43.52 -16.92 -13.41
N ARG A 366 -42.95 -15.99 -12.65
CA ARG A 366 -43.40 -14.60 -12.60
C ARG A 366 -42.22 -13.65 -12.85
N THR A 367 -42.34 -12.97 -13.97
CA THR A 367 -41.57 -11.81 -14.41
C THR A 367 -41.56 -10.73 -13.33
N ALA A 368 -40.40 -10.41 -12.80
CA ALA A 368 -40.18 -9.20 -12.03
C ALA A 368 -39.12 -8.35 -12.74
N ARG A 369 -39.53 -7.15 -13.10
CA ARG A 369 -38.73 -6.09 -13.73
C ARG A 369 -37.46 -5.81 -12.89
N ARG A 370 -36.32 -5.97 -13.52
CA ARG A 370 -35.03 -5.45 -13.00
C ARG A 370 -35.05 -3.93 -13.08
N ARG A 371 -35.07 -3.27 -11.95
CA ARG A 371 -34.56 -1.91 -11.80
C ARG A 371 -33.04 -2.01 -11.74
N SER A 372 -32.37 -1.35 -12.66
CA SER A 372 -30.93 -1.14 -12.66
C SER A 372 -30.56 -0.12 -11.57
N ASP A 373 -30.18 -0.59 -10.42
CA ASP A 373 -29.46 0.21 -9.44
C ASP A 373 -27.95 -0.04 -9.67
N THR A 374 -27.33 0.88 -10.39
CA THR A 374 -25.87 1.00 -10.45
C THR A 374 -25.38 1.58 -9.11
N GLY A 375 -25.24 0.72 -8.13
CA GLY A 375 -24.54 1.03 -6.90
C GLY A 375 -23.04 1.03 -7.15
N PHE A 376 -22.43 2.18 -7.33
CA PHE A 376 -20.99 2.37 -7.21
C PHE A 376 -20.60 2.08 -5.77
N GLY A 377 -20.05 0.90 -5.53
CA GLY A 377 -19.41 0.54 -4.28
C GLY A 377 -18.19 1.44 -4.06
N SER A 378 -18.25 2.26 -3.01
CA SER A 378 -17.09 3.01 -2.51
C SER A 378 -16.02 2.01 -2.06
N TRP A 379 -14.91 1.94 -2.77
CA TRP A 379 -13.73 1.21 -2.34
C TRP A 379 -13.04 2.03 -1.26
N VAL A 380 -13.15 1.56 -0.02
CA VAL A 380 -12.31 2.01 1.09
C VAL A 380 -10.99 1.26 0.93
N ILE A 381 -9.92 2.02 0.68
CA ILE A 381 -8.54 1.53 0.69
C ILE A 381 -8.00 1.73 2.10
#